data_21aba3b6d2a0c67bd341f158a6b4ab52
#
_entry.id   21aba3b6d2a0c67bd341f158a6b4ab52
#
_cell.length_a   1.000
_cell.length_b   1.000
_cell.length_c   1.000
_cell.angle_alpha   90.00
_cell.angle_beta   90.00
_cell.angle_gamma   90.00
#
_symmetry.space_group_name_H-M   'P 1'
#
loop_
_entity.id
_entity.type
_entity.pdbx_description
1 polymer ?
#
loop_
_entity_poly.entity_id
_entity_poly.type
_entity_poly.pdbx_seq_one_letter_code
_entity_poly.pdbx_strand_id
1 'polypeptide(L)'
;MGALDGRIAVITGAGRGIGREHALFFAREGAKVVVNDLGGSADGVGADAGPAQQVVDEIRALGGEAVANTDNCADWEGGQRLIRTAIDTFGGLDVLVNNAGILRDRMLTNMSEEEWDSVIHVHLKGHFVPLRHAAAYWRERSKAGEPVNASVINTSSTSGLFGTAGQTNYGAAKTGIATLTIISQMELERYGVRVNAIAPAAATRLTATIPGSAERNEEREQLAFNPFEPGNVSPFVAYLATDDCPIKGRVFFVVGGTVALFQPFAIVDRIDTDHRWTVDELRDQAAHFADVPFALNHPF
;
A
#
# COMPACT_ATOMS: atom_id res chain seq x y z
N MET A 1 15.63 -4.03 22.61
CA MET A 1 15.62 -4.28 21.18
C MET A 1 14.20 -4.10 20.68
N GLY A 2 14.02 -3.29 19.65
CA GLY A 2 12.72 -3.12 19.00
C GLY A 2 12.41 -4.30 18.06
N ALA A 3 11.17 -4.39 17.61
CA ALA A 3 10.70 -5.50 16.75
C ALA A 3 11.34 -5.49 15.33
N LEU A 4 11.94 -4.37 14.92
CA LEU A 4 12.61 -4.19 13.62
C LEU A 4 14.11 -3.87 13.78
N ASP A 5 14.70 -4.25 14.91
CA ASP A 5 16.09 -3.91 15.21
C ASP A 5 17.05 -4.38 14.09
N GLY A 6 17.82 -3.43 13.55
CA GLY A 6 18.78 -3.65 12.48
C GLY A 6 18.19 -3.83 11.07
N ARG A 7 16.87 -3.88 10.88
CA ARG A 7 16.25 -3.98 9.54
C ARG A 7 16.35 -2.67 8.77
N ILE A 8 16.54 -2.76 7.47
CA ILE A 8 16.63 -1.62 6.57
C ILE A 8 15.34 -1.50 5.76
N ALA A 9 14.63 -0.38 5.95
CA ALA A 9 13.32 -0.16 5.34
C ALA A 9 13.32 1.02 4.36
N VAL A 10 12.67 0.84 3.21
CA VAL A 10 12.28 1.91 2.29
C VAL A 10 10.78 2.12 2.42
N ILE A 11 10.34 3.37 2.64
CA ILE A 11 8.93 3.73 2.75
C ILE A 11 8.63 4.86 1.77
N THR A 12 7.71 4.63 0.81
CA THR A 12 7.31 5.63 -0.17
C THR A 12 6.14 6.49 0.32
N GLY A 13 6.10 7.77 -0.06
CA GLY A 13 5.10 8.70 0.45
C GLY A 13 5.21 8.93 1.96
N ALA A 14 6.44 8.93 2.48
CA ALA A 14 6.73 8.90 3.90
C ALA A 14 6.93 10.29 4.54
N GLY A 15 6.74 11.37 3.79
CA GLY A 15 6.85 12.73 4.33
C GLY A 15 5.64 13.19 5.13
N ARG A 16 4.47 12.56 4.97
CA ARG A 16 3.21 12.98 5.61
C ARG A 16 2.27 11.79 5.86
N GLY A 17 1.24 12.01 6.70
CA GLY A 17 0.14 11.07 6.94
C GLY A 17 0.60 9.68 7.37
N ILE A 18 -0.04 8.64 6.85
CA ILE A 18 0.23 7.24 7.22
C ILE A 18 1.71 6.87 6.97
N GLY A 19 2.29 7.29 5.85
CA GLY A 19 3.69 6.98 5.53
C GLY A 19 4.69 7.59 6.51
N ARG A 20 4.44 8.82 6.98
CA ARG A 20 5.23 9.45 8.05
C ARG A 20 5.13 8.64 9.34
N GLU A 21 3.93 8.25 9.74
CA GLU A 21 3.75 7.45 10.95
C GLU A 21 4.42 6.08 10.83
N HIS A 22 4.42 5.45 9.65
CA HIS A 22 5.20 4.24 9.41
C HIS A 22 6.70 4.50 9.63
N ALA A 23 7.25 5.57 9.04
CA ALA A 23 8.67 5.88 9.15
C ALA A 23 9.10 6.11 10.61
N LEU A 24 8.33 6.89 11.36
CA LEU A 24 8.59 7.16 12.77
C LEU A 24 8.45 5.89 13.63
N PHE A 25 7.41 5.08 13.39
CA PHE A 25 7.19 3.86 14.14
C PHE A 25 8.30 2.83 13.87
N PHE A 26 8.67 2.61 12.61
CA PHE A 26 9.75 1.71 12.22
C PHE A 26 11.08 2.11 12.87
N ALA A 27 11.40 3.40 12.87
CA ALA A 27 12.61 3.90 13.53
C ALA A 27 12.59 3.67 15.04
N ARG A 28 11.45 3.85 15.72
CA ARG A 28 11.27 3.54 17.15
C ARG A 28 11.47 2.05 17.45
N GLU A 29 11.11 1.20 16.49
CA GLU A 29 11.31 -0.25 16.56
C GLU A 29 12.72 -0.70 16.11
N GLY A 30 13.64 0.24 15.88
CA GLY A 30 15.05 -0.03 15.59
C GLY A 30 15.41 -0.19 14.12
N ALA A 31 14.50 0.08 13.20
CA ALA A 31 14.81 0.04 11.77
C ALA A 31 15.62 1.27 11.32
N LYS A 32 16.46 1.08 10.30
CA LYS A 32 17.07 2.15 9.50
C LYS A 32 16.13 2.49 8.35
N VAL A 33 15.77 3.75 8.18
CA VAL A 33 14.67 4.14 7.29
C VAL A 33 15.13 5.05 6.15
N VAL A 34 14.82 4.65 4.91
CA VAL A 34 14.81 5.58 3.77
C VAL A 34 13.42 6.19 3.67
N VAL A 35 13.33 7.47 3.94
CA VAL A 35 12.10 8.26 3.88
C VAL A 35 11.98 8.82 2.47
N ASN A 36 11.16 8.21 1.62
CA ASN A 36 10.93 8.69 0.27
C ASN A 36 9.64 9.51 0.19
N ASP A 37 9.74 10.74 -0.29
CA ASP A 37 8.59 11.59 -0.61
C ASP A 37 8.98 12.60 -1.68
N LEU A 38 8.19 12.71 -2.75
CA LEU A 38 8.39 13.72 -3.79
C LEU A 38 8.01 15.14 -3.30
N GLY A 39 7.22 15.22 -2.22
CA GLY A 39 6.79 16.49 -1.62
C GLY A 39 5.59 17.15 -2.32
N GLY A 40 4.96 16.47 -3.28
CA GLY A 40 3.79 16.99 -4.01
C GLY A 40 2.57 17.25 -3.12
N SER A 41 1.60 18.00 -3.66
CA SER A 41 0.28 18.21 -3.09
C SER A 41 -0.58 16.92 -3.11
N ALA A 42 -1.78 16.96 -2.53
CA ALA A 42 -2.66 15.78 -2.44
C ALA A 42 -3.12 15.26 -3.81
N ASP A 43 -3.18 16.12 -4.82
CA ASP A 43 -3.49 15.82 -6.22
C ASP A 43 -2.26 15.46 -7.07
N GLY A 44 -1.06 15.44 -6.47
CA GLY A 44 0.19 15.04 -7.12
C GLY A 44 0.95 16.14 -7.83
N VAL A 45 0.61 17.41 -7.59
CA VAL A 45 1.31 18.55 -8.23
C VAL A 45 2.50 19.02 -7.39
N GLY A 46 3.63 19.32 -8.05
CA GLY A 46 4.83 19.89 -7.44
C GLY A 46 5.78 18.86 -6.83
N ALA A 47 6.93 19.37 -6.38
CA ALA A 47 7.96 18.62 -5.67
C ALA A 47 8.60 19.52 -4.59
N ASP A 48 8.82 18.97 -3.39
CA ASP A 48 9.45 19.66 -2.26
C ASP A 48 10.18 18.63 -1.38
N ALA A 49 11.48 18.82 -1.21
CA ALA A 49 12.30 17.95 -0.38
C ALA A 49 12.03 18.10 1.13
N GLY A 50 11.40 19.20 1.56
CA GLY A 50 11.16 19.52 2.96
C GLY A 50 10.44 18.44 3.76
N PRO A 51 9.34 17.87 3.29
CA PRO A 51 8.59 16.86 4.04
C PRO A 51 9.40 15.60 4.35
N ALA A 52 10.15 15.05 3.39
CA ALA A 52 11.01 13.90 3.64
C ALA A 52 12.11 14.22 4.64
N GLN A 53 12.76 15.38 4.49
CA GLN A 53 13.84 15.81 5.38
C GLN A 53 13.34 16.06 6.81
N GLN A 54 12.17 16.67 6.98
CA GLN A 54 11.56 16.88 8.30
C GLN A 54 11.38 15.56 9.06
N VAL A 55 10.87 14.50 8.41
CA VAL A 55 10.71 13.19 9.03
C VAL A 55 12.06 12.56 9.38
N VAL A 56 13.08 12.73 8.52
CA VAL A 56 14.45 12.29 8.84
C VAL A 56 15.00 12.99 10.07
N ASP A 57 14.79 14.29 10.18
CA ASP A 57 15.26 15.07 11.33
C ASP A 57 14.54 14.66 12.64
N GLU A 58 13.23 14.39 12.56
CA GLU A 58 12.46 13.84 13.68
C GLU A 58 12.99 12.46 14.12
N ILE A 59 13.22 11.54 13.15
CA ILE A 59 13.78 10.21 13.45
C ILE A 59 15.15 10.33 14.13
N ARG A 60 16.03 11.20 13.62
CA ARG A 60 17.36 11.44 14.21
C ARG A 60 17.28 12.06 15.60
N ALA A 61 16.34 12.96 15.82
CA ALA A 61 16.10 13.54 17.15
C ALA A 61 15.65 12.49 18.19
N LEU A 62 14.98 11.40 17.73
CA LEU A 62 14.61 10.25 18.55
C LEU A 62 15.74 9.23 18.71
N GLY A 63 16.92 9.47 18.13
CA GLY A 63 18.08 8.57 18.17
C GLY A 63 18.08 7.47 17.11
N GLY A 64 17.16 7.52 16.14
CA GLY A 64 17.10 6.57 15.03
C GLY A 64 17.98 6.94 13.84
N GLU A 65 18.11 6.04 12.88
CA GLU A 65 18.86 6.23 11.64
C GLU A 65 17.92 6.40 10.45
N ALA A 66 18.02 7.52 9.73
CA ALA A 66 17.21 7.75 8.52
C ALA A 66 17.94 8.61 7.49
N VAL A 67 17.54 8.45 6.23
CA VAL A 67 17.96 9.26 5.08
C VAL A 67 16.77 9.63 4.22
N ALA A 68 16.74 10.88 3.71
CA ALA A 68 15.72 11.34 2.79
C ALA A 68 16.04 10.91 1.35
N ASN A 69 14.99 10.61 0.59
CA ASN A 69 15.04 10.39 -0.85
C ASN A 69 13.84 11.10 -1.50
N THR A 70 14.08 11.84 -2.57
CA THR A 70 13.07 12.65 -3.27
C THR A 70 12.81 12.19 -4.69
N ASP A 71 13.29 10.99 -5.07
CA ASP A 71 13.02 10.42 -6.37
C ASP A 71 11.53 10.10 -6.54
N ASN A 72 11.03 10.26 -7.76
CA ASN A 72 9.72 9.78 -8.13
C ASN A 72 9.74 8.24 -8.19
N CYS A 73 9.10 7.59 -7.23
CA CYS A 73 9.07 6.13 -7.13
C CYS A 73 8.31 5.45 -8.29
N ALA A 74 7.47 6.19 -9.04
CA ALA A 74 6.74 5.69 -10.21
C ALA A 74 7.59 5.75 -11.51
N ASP A 75 8.69 6.47 -11.51
CA ASP A 75 9.64 6.49 -12.63
C ASP A 75 10.63 5.33 -12.51
N TRP A 76 10.93 4.69 -13.63
CA TRP A 76 11.77 3.49 -13.64
C TRP A 76 13.13 3.73 -13.00
N GLU A 77 13.83 4.79 -13.42
CA GLU A 77 15.14 5.15 -12.87
C GLU A 77 15.04 5.75 -11.46
N GLY A 78 13.95 6.50 -11.18
CA GLY A 78 13.67 7.02 -9.85
C GLY A 78 13.51 5.90 -8.82
N GLY A 79 12.69 4.89 -9.11
CA GLY A 79 12.57 3.72 -8.24
C GLY A 79 13.86 2.91 -8.12
N GLN A 80 14.68 2.84 -9.18
CA GLN A 80 16.00 2.21 -9.08
C GLN A 80 16.92 2.97 -8.12
N ARG A 81 17.00 4.31 -8.24
CA ARG A 81 17.80 5.14 -7.32
C ARG A 81 17.29 5.06 -5.88
N LEU A 82 15.97 5.01 -5.70
CA LEU A 82 15.36 4.83 -4.38
C LEU A 82 15.87 3.54 -3.70
N ILE A 83 15.83 2.40 -4.38
CA ILE A 83 16.34 1.14 -3.82
C ILE A 83 17.84 1.20 -3.58
N ARG A 84 18.61 1.82 -4.47
CA ARG A 84 20.05 2.03 -4.27
C ARG A 84 20.35 2.90 -3.06
N THR A 85 19.54 3.91 -2.76
CA THR A 85 19.72 4.74 -1.56
C THR A 85 19.79 3.89 -0.29
N ALA A 86 18.94 2.86 -0.15
CA ALA A 86 19.00 1.95 1.00
C ALA A 86 20.28 1.13 1.01
N ILE A 87 20.64 0.54 -0.13
CA ILE A 87 21.81 -0.33 -0.27
C ILE A 87 23.10 0.45 -0.02
N ASP A 88 23.25 1.62 -0.65
CA ASP A 88 24.47 2.42 -0.58
C ASP A 88 24.65 3.10 0.79
N THR A 89 23.55 3.47 1.47
CA THR A 89 23.59 4.16 2.76
C THR A 89 23.70 3.20 3.93
N PHE A 90 22.92 2.11 3.91
CA PHE A 90 22.78 1.22 5.05
C PHE A 90 23.32 -0.19 4.82
N GLY A 91 23.75 -0.51 3.60
CA GLY A 91 24.35 -1.80 3.24
C GLY A 91 23.38 -2.87 2.78
N GLY A 92 22.09 -2.57 2.66
CA GLY A 92 21.09 -3.57 2.25
C GLY A 92 19.67 -3.03 2.12
N LEU A 93 18.73 -3.97 1.96
CA LEU A 93 17.29 -3.71 1.97
C LEU A 93 16.56 -4.96 2.48
N ASP A 94 15.76 -4.80 3.53
CA ASP A 94 14.97 -5.87 4.14
C ASP A 94 13.46 -5.62 4.00
N VAL A 95 13.03 -4.36 3.98
CA VAL A 95 11.60 -4.01 3.96
C VAL A 95 11.31 -2.94 2.92
N LEU A 96 10.27 -3.16 2.11
CA LEU A 96 9.71 -2.17 1.21
C LEU A 96 8.25 -1.90 1.56
N VAL A 97 7.93 -0.67 1.98
CA VAL A 97 6.56 -0.22 2.19
C VAL A 97 6.17 0.71 1.04
N ASN A 98 5.35 0.22 0.12
CA ASN A 98 4.77 0.99 -0.95
C ASN A 98 3.49 1.67 -0.46
N ASN A 99 3.58 2.99 -0.17
CA ASN A 99 2.48 3.75 0.41
C ASN A 99 2.15 5.03 -0.38
N ALA A 100 3.05 5.53 -1.23
CA ALA A 100 2.83 6.74 -2.01
C ALA A 100 1.50 6.74 -2.78
N GLY A 101 0.80 7.87 -2.79
CA GLY A 101 -0.50 7.97 -3.43
C GLY A 101 -1.02 9.41 -3.54
N ILE A 102 -1.95 9.60 -4.48
CA ILE A 102 -2.67 10.84 -4.76
C ILE A 102 -4.16 10.55 -4.95
N LEU A 103 -5.00 11.58 -4.92
CA LEU A 103 -6.41 11.49 -5.29
C LEU A 103 -6.75 12.49 -6.40
N ARG A 104 -7.47 11.99 -7.41
CA ARG A 104 -8.11 12.78 -8.47
C ARG A 104 -9.50 12.21 -8.72
N ASP A 105 -10.36 12.39 -7.72
CA ASP A 105 -11.71 11.84 -7.70
C ASP A 105 -12.62 12.56 -8.69
N ARG A 106 -13.29 11.79 -9.53
CA ARG A 106 -14.23 12.28 -10.54
C ARG A 106 -15.23 11.19 -10.92
N MET A 107 -16.48 11.55 -11.11
CA MET A 107 -17.46 10.62 -11.70
C MET A 107 -16.98 10.15 -13.08
N LEU A 108 -17.13 8.88 -13.39
CA LEU A 108 -16.62 8.23 -14.59
C LEU A 108 -16.88 9.03 -15.88
N THR A 109 -18.10 9.57 -16.03
CA THR A 109 -18.50 10.33 -17.22
C THR A 109 -17.76 11.67 -17.40
N ASN A 110 -17.11 12.17 -16.36
CA ASN A 110 -16.43 13.46 -16.36
C ASN A 110 -14.93 13.34 -16.09
N MET A 111 -14.41 12.11 -15.89
CA MET A 111 -13.00 11.86 -15.62
C MET A 111 -12.16 12.11 -16.88
N SER A 112 -11.13 12.95 -16.77
CA SER A 112 -10.19 13.18 -17.86
C SER A 112 -9.13 12.08 -17.95
N GLU A 113 -8.47 11.97 -19.11
CA GLU A 113 -7.33 11.10 -19.32
C GLU A 113 -6.19 11.40 -18.33
N GLU A 114 -5.90 12.68 -18.09
CA GLU A 114 -4.87 13.12 -17.14
C GLU A 114 -5.20 12.67 -15.68
N GLU A 115 -6.46 12.79 -15.25
CA GLU A 115 -6.92 12.33 -13.93
C GLU A 115 -6.80 10.81 -13.81
N TRP A 116 -7.07 10.07 -14.87
CA TRP A 116 -6.88 8.62 -14.93
C TRP A 116 -5.40 8.25 -14.88
N ASP A 117 -4.61 8.76 -15.82
CA ASP A 117 -3.21 8.37 -16.01
C ASP A 117 -2.35 8.74 -14.80
N SER A 118 -2.54 9.91 -14.21
CA SER A 118 -1.77 10.31 -13.03
C SER A 118 -2.02 9.41 -11.83
N VAL A 119 -3.25 8.98 -11.61
CA VAL A 119 -3.59 8.07 -10.49
C VAL A 119 -3.03 6.66 -10.75
N ILE A 120 -3.19 6.11 -11.95
CA ILE A 120 -2.62 4.81 -12.32
C ILE A 120 -1.09 4.85 -12.23
N HIS A 121 -0.46 5.93 -12.70
CA HIS A 121 0.99 6.11 -12.65
C HIS A 121 1.51 6.11 -11.20
N VAL A 122 0.97 6.97 -10.34
CA VAL A 122 1.46 7.10 -8.97
C VAL A 122 1.15 5.85 -8.15
N HIS A 123 -0.06 5.29 -8.26
CA HIS A 123 -0.45 4.15 -7.45
C HIS A 123 0.06 2.83 -8.01
N LEU A 124 -0.44 2.39 -9.18
CA LEU A 124 -0.16 1.04 -9.67
C LEU A 124 1.29 0.91 -10.12
N LYS A 125 1.76 1.82 -10.96
CA LYS A 125 3.14 1.81 -11.42
C LYS A 125 4.12 2.16 -10.28
N GLY A 126 3.77 3.11 -9.38
CA GLY A 126 4.59 3.49 -8.23
C GLY A 126 4.71 2.41 -7.15
N HIS A 127 3.84 1.39 -7.14
CA HIS A 127 4.04 0.17 -6.35
C HIS A 127 4.87 -0.87 -7.11
N PHE A 128 4.65 -0.99 -8.41
CA PHE A 128 5.36 -1.96 -9.25
C PHE A 128 6.86 -1.64 -9.38
N VAL A 129 7.23 -0.40 -9.65
CA VAL A 129 8.62 -0.04 -9.98
C VAL A 129 9.58 -0.28 -8.80
N PRO A 130 9.34 0.22 -7.58
CA PRO A 130 10.21 -0.10 -6.44
C PRO A 130 10.25 -1.60 -6.13
N LEU A 131 9.08 -2.27 -6.16
CA LEU A 131 8.99 -3.71 -5.95
C LEU A 131 9.85 -4.49 -6.95
N ARG A 132 9.79 -4.13 -8.23
CA ARG A 132 10.58 -4.78 -9.30
C ARG A 132 12.09 -4.62 -9.05
N HIS A 133 12.56 -3.45 -8.63
CA HIS A 133 13.99 -3.23 -8.37
C HIS A 133 14.44 -3.92 -7.07
N ALA A 134 13.64 -3.88 -6.03
CA ALA A 134 13.89 -4.61 -4.78
C ALA A 134 13.91 -6.13 -5.02
N ALA A 135 12.95 -6.66 -5.77
CA ALA A 135 12.88 -8.08 -6.13
C ALA A 135 14.11 -8.55 -6.90
N ALA A 136 14.64 -7.72 -7.81
CA ALA A 136 15.88 -8.04 -8.52
C ALA A 136 17.08 -8.14 -7.56
N TYR A 137 17.20 -7.20 -6.63
CA TYR A 137 18.24 -7.20 -5.59
C TYR A 137 18.17 -8.47 -4.73
N TRP A 138 17.00 -8.79 -4.18
CA TRP A 138 16.83 -9.98 -3.33
C TRP A 138 17.05 -11.29 -4.11
N ARG A 139 16.61 -11.35 -5.35
CA ARG A 139 16.87 -12.51 -6.21
C ARG A 139 18.37 -12.75 -6.43
N GLU A 140 19.15 -11.72 -6.71
CA GLU A 140 20.60 -11.87 -6.92
C GLU A 140 21.31 -12.29 -5.62
N ARG A 141 20.92 -11.74 -4.47
CA ARG A 141 21.44 -12.20 -3.17
C ARG A 141 21.10 -13.67 -2.90
N SER A 142 19.86 -14.06 -3.11
CA SER A 142 19.43 -15.45 -2.94
C SER A 142 20.18 -16.41 -3.86
N LYS A 143 20.44 -16.02 -5.13
CA LYS A 143 21.25 -16.81 -6.06
C LYS A 143 22.73 -16.89 -5.66
N ALA A 144 23.26 -15.88 -5.01
CA ALA A 144 24.60 -15.87 -4.45
C ALA A 144 24.74 -16.74 -3.18
N GLY A 145 23.63 -17.34 -2.71
CA GLY A 145 23.61 -18.15 -1.47
C GLY A 145 23.53 -17.30 -0.20
N GLU A 146 23.27 -16.00 -0.31
CA GLU A 146 23.10 -15.13 0.83
C GLU A 146 21.68 -15.29 1.41
N PRO A 147 21.51 -15.26 2.73
CA PRO A 147 20.20 -15.34 3.34
C PRO A 147 19.36 -14.10 2.98
N VAL A 148 18.13 -14.34 2.54
CA VAL A 148 17.13 -13.29 2.30
C VAL A 148 15.92 -13.56 3.18
N ASN A 149 15.53 -12.59 3.98
CA ASN A 149 14.31 -12.56 4.78
C ASN A 149 13.67 -11.19 4.62
N ALA A 150 13.10 -10.94 3.45
CA ALA A 150 12.57 -9.64 3.10
C ALA A 150 11.04 -9.58 3.18
N SER A 151 10.52 -8.37 3.41
CA SER A 151 9.09 -8.10 3.47
C SER A 151 8.69 -6.93 2.57
N VAL A 152 7.60 -7.10 1.83
CA VAL A 152 6.95 -6.03 1.07
C VAL A 152 5.56 -5.82 1.61
N ILE A 153 5.21 -4.57 1.91
CA ILE A 153 3.86 -4.18 2.33
C ILE A 153 3.33 -3.15 1.33
N ASN A 154 2.33 -3.53 0.57
CA ASN A 154 1.66 -2.68 -0.39
C ASN A 154 0.42 -2.02 0.23
N THR A 155 0.09 -0.81 -0.22
CA THR A 155 -1.09 -0.07 0.27
C THR A 155 -2.21 -0.10 -0.76
N SER A 156 -3.18 -1.00 -0.56
CA SER A 156 -4.47 -1.07 -1.27
C SER A 156 -5.48 -0.10 -0.64
N SER A 157 -6.77 -0.31 -0.86
CA SER A 157 -7.87 0.49 -0.28
C SER A 157 -9.18 -0.28 -0.29
N THR A 158 -10.06 0.00 0.65
CA THR A 158 -11.46 -0.42 0.62
C THR A 158 -12.18 0.04 -0.64
N SER A 159 -11.84 1.22 -1.17
CA SER A 159 -12.38 1.72 -2.46
C SER A 159 -12.05 0.82 -3.65
N GLY A 160 -10.90 0.14 -3.61
CA GLY A 160 -10.56 -0.85 -4.63
C GLY A 160 -11.23 -2.20 -4.41
N LEU A 161 -11.46 -2.60 -3.16
CA LEU A 161 -11.95 -3.93 -2.82
C LEU A 161 -13.48 -4.01 -2.76
N PHE A 162 -14.16 -2.90 -2.43
CA PHE A 162 -15.62 -2.79 -2.35
C PHE A 162 -16.21 -1.86 -3.44
N GLY A 163 -15.38 -1.04 -4.06
CA GLY A 163 -15.82 0.00 -4.99
C GLY A 163 -16.28 1.28 -4.28
N THR A 164 -16.02 2.43 -4.90
CA THR A 164 -16.51 3.73 -4.45
C THR A 164 -16.84 4.58 -5.67
N ALA A 165 -18.07 5.11 -5.74
CA ALA A 165 -18.47 5.99 -6.83
C ALA A 165 -17.59 7.27 -6.84
N GLY A 166 -17.17 7.69 -8.03
CA GLY A 166 -16.27 8.82 -8.21
C GLY A 166 -14.78 8.48 -8.13
N GLN A 167 -14.42 7.23 -7.84
CA GLN A 167 -13.04 6.77 -7.70
C GLN A 167 -12.69 5.65 -8.69
N THR A 168 -13.13 5.74 -9.92
CA THR A 168 -12.89 4.68 -10.93
C THR A 168 -11.39 4.45 -11.18
N ASN A 169 -10.59 5.51 -11.31
CA ASN A 169 -9.14 5.45 -11.45
C ASN A 169 -8.47 4.87 -10.18
N TYR A 170 -8.80 5.42 -9.04
CA TYR A 170 -8.23 5.02 -7.74
C TYR A 170 -8.61 3.59 -7.37
N GLY A 171 -9.90 3.23 -7.49
CA GLY A 171 -10.39 1.89 -7.24
C GLY A 171 -9.72 0.84 -8.13
N ALA A 172 -9.61 1.11 -9.44
CA ALA A 172 -8.91 0.24 -10.38
C ALA A 172 -7.45 0.02 -9.98
N ALA A 173 -6.72 1.11 -9.65
CA ALA A 173 -5.33 1.01 -9.21
C ALA A 173 -5.19 0.20 -7.91
N LYS A 174 -6.06 0.43 -6.92
CA LYS A 174 -6.00 -0.23 -5.61
C LYS A 174 -6.38 -1.70 -5.64
N THR A 175 -7.33 -2.10 -6.52
CA THR A 175 -7.62 -3.52 -6.81
C THR A 175 -6.42 -4.16 -7.52
N GLY A 176 -5.82 -3.46 -8.49
CA GLY A 176 -4.61 -3.91 -9.17
C GLY A 176 -3.45 -4.16 -8.21
N ILE A 177 -3.28 -3.31 -7.19
CA ILE A 177 -2.25 -3.49 -6.13
C ILE A 177 -2.53 -4.74 -5.28
N ALA A 178 -3.79 -5.03 -4.94
CA ALA A 178 -4.12 -6.25 -4.21
C ALA A 178 -3.75 -7.51 -5.03
N THR A 179 -4.06 -7.52 -6.32
CA THR A 179 -3.67 -8.60 -7.24
C THR A 179 -2.16 -8.68 -7.44
N LEU A 180 -1.48 -7.53 -7.62
CA LEU A 180 -0.01 -7.45 -7.69
C LEU A 180 0.63 -8.08 -6.45
N THR A 181 0.07 -7.86 -5.26
CA THR A 181 0.55 -8.46 -4.01
C THR A 181 0.51 -9.98 -4.04
N ILE A 182 -0.60 -10.56 -4.48
CA ILE A 182 -0.79 -12.03 -4.55
C ILE A 182 0.18 -12.64 -5.55
N ILE A 183 0.27 -12.06 -6.76
CA ILE A 183 1.16 -12.58 -7.83
C ILE A 183 2.62 -12.45 -7.39
N SER A 184 3.01 -11.30 -6.86
CA SER A 184 4.40 -11.10 -6.41
C SER A 184 4.78 -12.05 -5.27
N GLN A 185 3.85 -12.39 -4.36
CA GLN A 185 4.12 -13.42 -3.36
C GLN A 185 4.43 -14.77 -4.01
N MET A 186 3.63 -15.20 -4.99
CA MET A 186 3.84 -16.48 -5.68
C MET A 186 5.19 -16.54 -6.39
N GLU A 187 5.63 -15.42 -6.97
CA GLU A 187 6.90 -15.33 -7.71
C GLU A 187 8.14 -15.21 -6.81
N LEU A 188 8.01 -14.51 -5.65
CA LEU A 188 9.15 -14.09 -4.83
C LEU A 188 9.36 -14.97 -3.59
N GLU A 189 8.41 -15.82 -3.22
CA GLU A 189 8.53 -16.69 -2.04
C GLU A 189 9.80 -17.54 -2.06
N ARG A 190 10.14 -18.10 -3.22
CA ARG A 190 11.35 -18.91 -3.41
C ARG A 190 12.65 -18.16 -3.16
N TYR A 191 12.64 -16.84 -3.12
CA TYR A 191 13.78 -15.98 -2.82
C TYR A 191 13.79 -15.47 -1.38
N GLY A 192 12.89 -15.96 -0.52
CA GLY A 192 12.81 -15.51 0.88
C GLY A 192 12.08 -14.19 1.08
N VAL A 193 11.20 -13.79 0.16
CA VAL A 193 10.44 -12.53 0.23
C VAL A 193 8.97 -12.81 0.56
N ARG A 194 8.45 -12.12 1.55
CA ARG A 194 7.01 -12.07 1.88
C ARG A 194 6.40 -10.81 1.28
N VAL A 195 5.25 -10.93 0.63
CA VAL A 195 4.52 -9.78 0.07
C VAL A 195 3.11 -9.79 0.61
N ASN A 196 2.70 -8.71 1.29
CA ASN A 196 1.36 -8.52 1.82
C ASN A 196 0.83 -7.13 1.45
N ALA A 197 -0.45 -6.89 1.68
CA ALA A 197 -1.04 -5.57 1.48
C ALA A 197 -1.95 -5.19 2.65
N ILE A 198 -2.08 -3.88 2.86
CA ILE A 198 -3.10 -3.28 3.73
C ILE A 198 -4.08 -2.45 2.92
N ALA A 199 -5.31 -2.36 3.39
CA ALA A 199 -6.32 -1.39 2.98
C ALA A 199 -6.65 -0.54 4.21
N PRO A 200 -5.88 0.54 4.48
CA PRO A 200 -6.00 1.30 5.70
C PRO A 200 -7.17 2.29 5.65
N ALA A 201 -7.73 2.61 6.83
CA ALA A 201 -8.59 3.77 7.00
C ALA A 201 -8.01 4.69 8.08
N ALA A 202 -7.73 5.94 7.73
CA ALA A 202 -7.17 6.95 8.62
C ALA A 202 -7.57 8.36 8.17
N ALA A 203 -7.62 9.30 9.12
CA ALA A 203 -7.79 10.72 8.83
C ALA A 203 -6.45 11.29 8.35
N THR A 204 -6.39 11.67 7.09
CA THR A 204 -5.18 12.20 6.45
C THR A 204 -5.51 13.40 5.58
N ARG A 205 -4.50 14.08 5.08
CA ARG A 205 -4.68 15.15 4.07
C ARG A 205 -5.47 14.66 2.84
N LEU A 206 -5.27 13.40 2.43
CA LEU A 206 -6.01 12.81 1.31
C LEU A 206 -7.50 12.65 1.62
N THR A 207 -7.85 12.22 2.82
CA THR A 207 -9.26 12.07 3.25
C THR A 207 -9.91 13.37 3.67
N ALA A 208 -9.14 14.43 3.93
CA ALA A 208 -9.64 15.76 4.25
C ALA A 208 -10.43 16.43 3.11
N THR A 209 -10.24 15.95 1.87
CA THR A 209 -11.00 16.42 0.69
C THR A 209 -12.44 15.87 0.63
N ILE A 210 -12.76 14.87 1.44
CA ILE A 210 -14.10 14.26 1.48
C ILE A 210 -15.07 15.22 2.20
N PRO A 211 -16.24 15.54 1.61
CA PRO A 211 -17.22 16.42 2.24
C PRO A 211 -17.62 15.97 3.66
N GLY A 212 -17.66 16.91 4.61
CA GLY A 212 -17.96 16.65 6.02
C GLY A 212 -16.84 15.93 6.80
N SER A 213 -15.63 15.85 6.25
CA SER A 213 -14.49 15.23 6.94
C SER A 213 -13.97 16.08 8.10
N ALA A 214 -14.04 17.40 8.00
CA ALA A 214 -13.57 18.32 9.04
C ALA A 214 -14.35 18.13 10.35
N GLU A 215 -15.68 18.22 10.29
CA GLU A 215 -16.56 18.05 11.45
C GLU A 215 -16.38 16.66 12.08
N ARG A 216 -16.32 15.61 11.25
CA ARG A 216 -16.08 14.25 11.74
C ARG A 216 -14.71 14.09 12.39
N ASN A 217 -13.69 14.78 11.92
CA ASN A 217 -12.36 14.71 12.54
C ASN A 217 -12.33 15.45 13.87
N GLU A 218 -12.96 16.63 13.98
CA GLU A 218 -13.10 17.36 15.24
C GLU A 218 -13.83 16.53 16.32
N GLU A 219 -14.92 15.84 15.94
CA GLU A 219 -15.62 14.91 16.84
C GLU A 219 -14.73 13.74 17.29
N ARG A 220 -13.92 13.19 16.38
CA ARG A 220 -13.03 12.07 16.66
C ARG A 220 -11.84 12.44 17.54
N GLU A 221 -11.33 13.66 17.42
CA GLU A 221 -10.26 14.18 18.28
C GLU A 221 -10.68 14.28 19.76
N GLN A 222 -11.99 14.35 20.05
CA GLN A 222 -12.53 14.36 21.41
C GLN A 222 -12.68 12.96 22.00
N LEU A 223 -12.47 11.89 21.23
CA LEU A 223 -12.55 10.52 21.72
C LEU A 223 -11.32 10.17 22.54
N ALA A 224 -11.48 9.38 23.60
CA ALA A 224 -10.38 8.82 24.37
C ALA A 224 -9.43 7.95 23.52
N PHE A 225 -9.94 7.37 22.44
CA PHE A 225 -9.20 6.69 21.39
C PHE A 225 -9.77 7.09 20.04
N ASN A 226 -8.98 7.80 19.23
CA ASN A 226 -9.38 8.15 17.88
C ASN A 226 -9.01 7.00 16.92
N PRO A 227 -10.00 6.20 16.44
CA PRO A 227 -9.68 5.05 15.58
C PRO A 227 -9.13 5.45 14.20
N PHE A 228 -9.28 6.71 13.79
CA PHE A 228 -8.78 7.20 12.50
C PHE A 228 -7.45 7.93 12.59
N GLU A 229 -6.78 7.90 13.75
CA GLU A 229 -5.41 8.40 13.86
C GLU A 229 -4.48 7.61 12.93
N PRO A 230 -3.69 8.28 12.03
CA PRO A 230 -2.81 7.59 11.08
C PRO A 230 -1.80 6.64 11.74
N GLY A 231 -1.33 6.98 12.94
CA GLY A 231 -0.39 6.17 13.71
C GLY A 231 -0.89 4.76 14.06
N ASN A 232 -2.21 4.55 14.16
CA ASN A 232 -2.82 3.26 14.50
C ASN A 232 -2.56 2.17 13.45
N VAL A 233 -2.25 2.54 12.22
CA VAL A 233 -1.96 1.58 11.13
C VAL A 233 -0.55 1.00 11.25
N SER A 234 0.38 1.78 11.78
CA SER A 234 1.81 1.47 11.76
C SER A 234 2.21 0.21 12.54
N PRO A 235 1.64 -0.11 13.71
CA PRO A 235 1.99 -1.33 14.45
C PRO A 235 1.77 -2.62 13.65
N PHE A 236 0.66 -2.71 12.90
CA PHE A 236 0.41 -3.90 12.08
C PHE A 236 1.34 -3.98 10.87
N VAL A 237 1.66 -2.84 10.24
CA VAL A 237 2.64 -2.77 9.14
C VAL A 237 4.03 -3.17 9.63
N ALA A 238 4.44 -2.74 10.82
CA ALA A 238 5.69 -3.15 11.45
C ALA A 238 5.70 -4.66 11.76
N TYR A 239 4.59 -5.22 12.26
CA TYR A 239 4.48 -6.68 12.46
C TYR A 239 4.66 -7.45 11.15
N LEU A 240 4.05 -7.02 10.05
CA LEU A 240 4.26 -7.65 8.74
C LEU A 240 5.72 -7.54 8.26
N ALA A 241 6.48 -6.60 8.79
CA ALA A 241 7.88 -6.35 8.46
C ALA A 241 8.87 -7.08 9.39
N THR A 242 8.44 -7.71 10.49
CA THR A 242 9.34 -8.48 11.35
C THR A 242 9.93 -9.70 10.62
N ASP A 243 11.06 -10.20 11.09
CA ASP A 243 11.75 -11.34 10.46
C ASP A 243 11.05 -12.68 10.70
N ASP A 244 10.27 -12.80 11.76
CA ASP A 244 9.52 -13.97 12.19
C ASP A 244 8.05 -13.99 11.74
N CYS A 245 7.55 -12.95 11.05
CA CYS A 245 6.17 -12.89 10.59
C CYS A 245 5.86 -14.04 9.61
N PRO A 246 4.87 -14.91 9.90
CA PRO A 246 4.53 -16.03 9.02
C PRO A 246 3.59 -15.66 7.87
N ILE A 247 3.07 -14.45 7.83
CA ILE A 247 1.98 -14.03 6.92
C ILE A 247 2.53 -13.77 5.52
N LYS A 248 1.88 -14.35 4.51
CA LYS A 248 2.28 -14.27 3.11
C LYS A 248 1.07 -14.16 2.18
N GLY A 249 1.12 -13.26 1.19
CA GLY A 249 0.13 -13.13 0.12
C GLY A 249 -1.26 -12.70 0.60
N ARG A 250 -1.33 -11.90 1.66
CA ARG A 250 -2.60 -11.51 2.27
C ARG A 250 -2.88 -10.02 2.13
N VAL A 251 -4.17 -9.68 2.16
CA VAL A 251 -4.66 -8.30 2.13
C VAL A 251 -5.49 -8.07 3.40
N PHE A 252 -5.20 -7.00 4.12
CA PHE A 252 -5.83 -6.71 5.40
C PHE A 252 -6.49 -5.35 5.40
N PHE A 253 -7.68 -5.26 5.97
CA PHE A 253 -8.25 -4.00 6.41
C PHE A 253 -7.66 -3.62 7.76
N VAL A 254 -7.24 -2.33 7.91
CA VAL A 254 -6.62 -1.85 9.14
C VAL A 254 -7.18 -0.48 9.49
N VAL A 255 -7.82 -0.37 10.66
CA VAL A 255 -8.32 0.90 11.22
C VAL A 255 -8.32 0.85 12.74
N GLY A 256 -7.77 1.85 13.39
CA GLY A 256 -7.75 1.89 14.86
C GLY A 256 -7.19 0.60 15.47
N GLY A 257 -7.99 -0.02 16.32
CA GLY A 257 -7.65 -1.34 16.93
C GLY A 257 -8.12 -2.55 16.12
N THR A 258 -8.64 -2.36 14.90
CA THR A 258 -9.19 -3.44 14.07
C THR A 258 -8.24 -3.84 12.97
N VAL A 259 -7.97 -5.14 12.87
CA VAL A 259 -7.29 -5.78 11.74
C VAL A 259 -8.21 -6.88 11.22
N ALA A 260 -8.64 -6.81 9.96
CA ALA A 260 -9.49 -7.82 9.35
C ALA A 260 -8.86 -8.35 8.06
N LEU A 261 -8.99 -9.64 7.81
CA LEU A 261 -8.45 -10.31 6.61
C LEU A 261 -9.46 -10.27 5.48
N PHE A 262 -9.05 -9.78 4.32
CA PHE A 262 -9.84 -9.92 3.08
C PHE A 262 -9.67 -11.30 2.47
N GLN A 263 -10.79 -11.85 2.02
CA GLN A 263 -10.79 -13.01 1.12
C GLN A 263 -10.66 -12.50 -0.33
N PRO A 264 -9.76 -13.07 -1.14
CA PRO A 264 -9.71 -12.80 -2.58
C PRO A 264 -11.02 -13.17 -3.27
N PHE A 265 -11.20 -12.74 -4.54
CA PHE A 265 -12.34 -13.15 -5.35
C PHE A 265 -12.49 -14.67 -5.36
N ALA A 266 -13.70 -15.14 -5.08
CA ALA A 266 -14.08 -16.55 -5.08
C ALA A 266 -15.23 -16.79 -6.05
N ILE A 267 -15.27 -17.98 -6.66
CA ILE A 267 -16.46 -18.43 -7.40
C ILE A 267 -17.51 -18.79 -6.35
N VAL A 268 -18.62 -18.07 -6.34
CA VAL A 268 -19.72 -18.24 -5.37
C VAL A 268 -20.88 -19.04 -5.93
N ASP A 269 -20.98 -19.13 -7.26
CA ASP A 269 -21.99 -19.90 -7.96
C ASP A 269 -21.51 -20.28 -9.36
N ARG A 270 -22.05 -21.32 -9.97
CA ARG A 270 -21.70 -21.75 -11.32
C ARG A 270 -22.82 -22.58 -11.94
N ILE A 271 -22.86 -22.59 -13.28
CA ILE A 271 -23.67 -23.52 -14.11
C ILE A 271 -22.72 -24.30 -15.01
N ASP A 272 -23.07 -25.54 -15.31
CA ASP A 272 -22.26 -26.44 -16.15
C ASP A 272 -23.09 -27.06 -17.25
N THR A 273 -22.46 -27.38 -18.39
CA THR A 273 -23.05 -28.18 -19.48
C THR A 273 -21.95 -29.06 -20.08
N ASP A 274 -22.35 -30.11 -20.81
CA ASP A 274 -21.45 -31.00 -21.56
C ASP A 274 -21.35 -30.63 -23.05
N HIS A 275 -22.00 -29.53 -23.45
CA HIS A 275 -21.99 -29.02 -24.83
C HIS A 275 -21.76 -27.49 -24.84
N ARG A 276 -21.72 -26.90 -26.04
CA ARG A 276 -21.64 -25.45 -26.19
C ARG A 276 -23.00 -24.82 -25.84
N TRP A 277 -23.01 -23.91 -24.87
CA TRP A 277 -24.17 -23.12 -24.50
C TRP A 277 -24.79 -22.39 -25.71
N THR A 278 -26.11 -22.44 -25.82
CA THR A 278 -26.87 -21.47 -26.60
C THR A 278 -27.28 -20.26 -25.77
N VAL A 279 -27.62 -19.15 -26.43
CA VAL A 279 -28.07 -17.94 -25.71
C VAL A 279 -29.37 -18.18 -24.94
N ASP A 280 -30.26 -19.03 -25.50
CA ASP A 280 -31.54 -19.33 -24.88
C ASP A 280 -31.37 -20.20 -23.62
N GLU A 281 -30.49 -21.19 -23.64
CA GLU A 281 -30.14 -21.97 -22.45
C GLU A 281 -29.53 -21.06 -21.36
N LEU A 282 -28.64 -20.10 -21.74
CA LEU A 282 -28.07 -19.17 -20.79
C LEU A 282 -29.11 -18.20 -20.21
N ARG A 283 -30.12 -17.78 -20.98
CA ARG A 283 -31.23 -16.97 -20.44
C ARG A 283 -31.97 -17.70 -19.33
N ASP A 284 -32.17 -19.01 -19.47
CA ASP A 284 -32.89 -19.81 -18.50
C ASP A 284 -31.99 -20.18 -17.31
N GLN A 285 -30.74 -20.61 -17.57
CA GLN A 285 -29.84 -21.17 -16.56
C GLN A 285 -29.07 -20.13 -15.80
N ALA A 286 -28.67 -19.00 -16.42
CA ALA A 286 -27.84 -17.98 -15.76
C ALA A 286 -28.63 -16.81 -15.15
N ALA A 287 -29.94 -16.74 -15.35
CA ALA A 287 -30.78 -15.65 -14.85
C ALA A 287 -30.71 -15.49 -13.33
N HIS A 288 -30.58 -16.60 -12.59
CA HIS A 288 -30.51 -16.59 -11.13
C HIS A 288 -29.23 -15.91 -10.59
N PHE A 289 -28.17 -15.73 -11.38
CA PHE A 289 -26.99 -14.98 -10.95
C PHE A 289 -27.33 -13.51 -10.58
N ALA A 290 -28.41 -12.96 -11.12
CA ALA A 290 -28.89 -11.64 -10.76
C ALA A 290 -29.39 -11.55 -9.30
N ASP A 291 -29.83 -12.67 -8.75
CA ASP A 291 -30.39 -12.77 -7.40
C ASP A 291 -29.32 -13.18 -6.36
N VAL A 292 -28.11 -13.55 -6.81
CA VAL A 292 -27.00 -13.85 -5.90
C VAL A 292 -26.60 -12.57 -5.16
N PRO A 293 -26.65 -12.53 -3.81
CA PRO A 293 -26.36 -11.33 -3.07
C PRO A 293 -24.94 -10.85 -3.34
N PHE A 294 -24.79 -9.64 -3.86
CA PHE A 294 -23.50 -8.97 -3.92
C PHE A 294 -23.22 -8.33 -2.55
N ALA A 295 -22.70 -9.12 -1.64
CA ALA A 295 -22.41 -8.68 -0.29
C ALA A 295 -21.16 -7.80 -0.29
N LEU A 296 -21.33 -6.49 -0.42
CA LEU A 296 -20.33 -5.51 -0.01
C LEU A 296 -20.39 -5.41 1.52
N ASN A 297 -19.76 -6.35 2.22
CA ASN A 297 -19.64 -6.29 3.66
C ASN A 297 -18.62 -5.21 4.03
N HIS A 298 -19.04 -3.94 3.95
CA HIS A 298 -18.26 -2.85 4.52
C HIS A 298 -18.12 -3.11 6.04
N PRO A 299 -16.90 -2.99 6.59
CA PRO A 299 -16.66 -3.22 8.00
C PRO A 299 -17.18 -2.08 8.91
N PHE A 300 -17.97 -1.13 8.37
CA PHE A 300 -18.61 -0.01 9.05
C PHE A 300 -20.08 0.10 8.71
#